data_58678edcfdfeb5e55091fb0a6e9a4c05
#
_entry.id   58678edcfdfeb5e55091fb0a6e9a4c05
#
_cell.length_a   1.000
_cell.length_b   1.000
_cell.length_c   1.000
_cell.angle_alpha   90.00
_cell.angle_beta   90.00
_cell.angle_gamma   90.00
#
_symmetry.space_group_name_H-M   'P 1'
#
loop_
_entity.id
_entity.type
_entity.pdbx_description
1 polymer ?
#
loop_
_entity_poly.entity_id
_entity_poly.type
_entity_poly.pdbx_seq_one_letter_code
_entity_poly.pdbx_strand_id
1 'polypeptide(L)'
;MNQAYIDAARTLQQCTFGGSQRDINDLVQSGSIENWVAQQTLIPSSSWLTHFEQDELNVPDLGQGLYYASSWTRMTVEGQDILRQRIAYTLSQLFVVSVKDPAFSAASKRRYMCQYFDGLLDNAFANFRDVIRFVSTSPIMGEYLTFVNNVSNELTAPDENYARELLQLFTLGPVKLRNNGEVRLDAEGNEVASYTQEDIEELARVFTGWKFIDIRGNDKYSQPMEPRGEHDMGEKRILGKKFPAGVSAVDELEAVIELLMNQNTLYTFVTKFFINKLVTSNPRAGYVRRVRRAFKRSDGDMQTLVIAILTDKDALRSGNTVGKLRDPLSVFTHAMRALQVKRRDGVMMWPKQFNWYNRTLPLSAPSVFYYYQPDDAPNHPDFNGLVAPEFNVYQWHDIYQYGIQFRELIARFEEETKDWYMDEALFTRYLAFDDEGVVDYLNEHLFAYQMSEQARQCYLDYLAQCPSRQSKWRKEIKNLVMNALLSPEFITQG
;
A
#
# COMPACT_ATOMS: atom_id res chain seq x y z
N MET A 1 -7.49 -24.39 -19.72
CA MET A 1 -7.64 -23.11 -19.00
C MET A 1 -7.21 -21.97 -19.92
N ASN A 2 -7.90 -20.82 -19.93
CA ASN A 2 -7.58 -19.73 -20.84
C ASN A 2 -6.47 -18.85 -20.23
N GLN A 3 -5.33 -18.66 -20.91
CA GLN A 3 -4.18 -17.88 -20.45
C GLN A 3 -4.55 -16.45 -20.05
N ALA A 4 -5.52 -15.82 -20.74
CA ALA A 4 -5.97 -14.47 -20.41
C ALA A 4 -6.56 -14.35 -18.98
N TYR A 5 -7.26 -15.39 -18.49
CA TYR A 5 -7.78 -15.41 -17.12
C TYR A 5 -6.66 -15.58 -16.08
N ILE A 6 -5.67 -16.42 -16.38
CA ILE A 6 -4.49 -16.60 -15.52
C ILE A 6 -3.73 -15.27 -15.38
N ASP A 7 -3.45 -14.63 -16.51
CA ASP A 7 -2.71 -13.36 -16.52
C ASP A 7 -3.51 -12.24 -15.82
N ALA A 8 -4.83 -12.21 -16.01
CA ALA A 8 -5.70 -11.25 -15.33
C ALA A 8 -5.71 -11.46 -13.80
N ALA A 9 -5.85 -12.71 -13.33
CA ALA A 9 -5.84 -13.02 -11.89
C ALA A 9 -4.51 -12.65 -11.25
N ARG A 10 -3.38 -12.95 -11.90
CA ARG A 10 -2.03 -12.59 -11.45
C ARG A 10 -1.83 -11.08 -11.42
N THR A 11 -2.27 -10.37 -12.45
CA THR A 11 -2.21 -8.89 -12.50
C THR A 11 -3.00 -8.28 -11.34
N LEU A 12 -4.22 -8.76 -11.10
CA LEU A 12 -5.05 -8.27 -9.99
C LEU A 12 -4.42 -8.59 -8.62
N GLN A 13 -3.78 -9.73 -8.45
CA GLN A 13 -3.07 -10.06 -7.22
C GLN A 13 -1.91 -9.07 -6.95
N GLN A 14 -1.24 -8.59 -8.00
CA GLN A 14 -0.14 -7.63 -7.90
C GLN A 14 -0.62 -6.22 -7.58
N CYS A 15 -1.62 -5.74 -8.30
CA CYS A 15 -1.99 -4.32 -8.31
C CYS A 15 -3.29 -3.98 -7.55
N THR A 16 -3.88 -4.95 -6.83
CA THR A 16 -5.05 -4.76 -5.98
C THR A 16 -4.87 -5.47 -4.64
N PHE A 17 -5.94 -5.53 -3.84
CA PHE A 17 -6.00 -6.39 -2.65
C PHE A 17 -6.56 -7.79 -2.96
N GLY A 18 -6.35 -8.30 -4.16
CA GLY A 18 -6.90 -9.55 -4.69
C GLY A 18 -8.18 -9.31 -5.50
N GLY A 19 -8.26 -9.98 -6.66
CA GLY A 19 -9.42 -9.92 -7.54
C GLY A 19 -10.52 -10.88 -7.13
N SER A 20 -11.77 -10.44 -7.20
CA SER A 20 -12.92 -11.33 -7.25
C SER A 20 -13.09 -11.90 -8.67
N GLN A 21 -13.93 -12.91 -8.85
CA GLN A 21 -14.27 -13.43 -10.19
C GLN A 21 -14.77 -12.34 -11.12
N ARG A 22 -15.54 -11.39 -10.59
CA ARG A 22 -16.01 -10.23 -11.35
C ARG A 22 -14.83 -9.39 -11.84
N ASP A 23 -13.89 -9.06 -10.97
CA ASP A 23 -12.73 -8.24 -11.31
C ASP A 23 -11.86 -8.91 -12.40
N ILE A 24 -11.69 -10.24 -12.32
CA ILE A 24 -10.99 -11.02 -13.35
C ILE A 24 -11.72 -10.92 -14.70
N ASN A 25 -13.03 -11.11 -14.69
CA ASN A 25 -13.85 -10.99 -15.90
C ASN A 25 -13.78 -9.59 -16.50
N ASP A 26 -13.86 -8.55 -15.68
CA ASP A 26 -13.80 -7.14 -16.10
C ASP A 26 -12.45 -6.84 -16.76
N LEU A 27 -11.33 -7.32 -16.19
CA LEU A 27 -10.01 -7.15 -16.80
C LEU A 27 -9.89 -7.90 -18.13
N VAL A 28 -10.35 -9.15 -18.20
CA VAL A 28 -10.34 -9.92 -19.46
C VAL A 28 -11.19 -9.25 -20.55
N GLN A 29 -12.40 -8.77 -20.19
CA GLN A 29 -13.30 -8.10 -21.11
C GLN A 29 -12.81 -6.73 -21.58
N SER A 30 -11.98 -6.05 -20.81
CA SER A 30 -11.37 -4.78 -21.22
C SER A 30 -10.42 -4.92 -22.41
N GLY A 31 -9.94 -6.14 -22.69
CA GLY A 31 -9.07 -6.49 -23.79
C GLY A 31 -7.58 -6.13 -23.60
N SER A 32 -7.25 -5.22 -22.68
CA SER A 32 -5.86 -4.92 -22.32
C SER A 32 -5.78 -4.29 -20.92
N ILE A 33 -4.58 -4.37 -20.32
CA ILE A 33 -4.28 -3.73 -19.03
C ILE A 33 -4.47 -2.21 -19.13
N GLU A 34 -4.04 -1.58 -20.21
CA GLU A 34 -4.19 -0.15 -20.45
C GLU A 34 -5.67 0.29 -20.42
N ASN A 35 -6.52 -0.45 -21.14
CA ASN A 35 -7.96 -0.17 -21.17
C ASN A 35 -8.59 -0.36 -19.78
N TRP A 36 -8.20 -1.42 -19.09
CA TRP A 36 -8.70 -1.67 -17.73
C TRP A 36 -8.26 -0.58 -16.74
N VAL A 37 -6.99 -0.16 -16.78
CA VAL A 37 -6.50 0.95 -15.94
C VAL A 37 -7.28 2.23 -16.25
N ALA A 38 -7.49 2.54 -17.54
CA ALA A 38 -8.30 3.71 -17.93
C ALA A 38 -9.74 3.62 -17.37
N GLN A 39 -10.37 2.44 -17.38
CA GLN A 39 -11.68 2.24 -16.76
C GLN A 39 -11.62 2.42 -15.24
N GLN A 40 -10.60 1.89 -14.58
CA GLN A 40 -10.41 2.03 -13.13
C GLN A 40 -10.23 3.50 -12.70
N THR A 41 -9.61 4.34 -13.53
CA THR A 41 -9.47 5.78 -13.20
C THR A 41 -10.79 6.53 -13.23
N LEU A 42 -11.79 6.04 -13.96
CA LEU A 42 -13.13 6.63 -14.05
C LEU A 42 -14.07 6.23 -12.89
N ILE A 43 -13.70 5.20 -12.13
CA ILE A 43 -14.47 4.80 -10.96
C ILE A 43 -14.34 5.88 -9.89
N PRO A 44 -15.45 6.36 -9.30
CA PRO A 44 -15.41 7.31 -8.19
C PRO A 44 -14.51 6.81 -7.06
N SER A 45 -13.74 7.71 -6.46
CA SER A 45 -12.88 7.39 -5.33
C SER A 45 -13.71 6.95 -4.13
N SER A 46 -13.33 5.85 -3.51
CA SER A 46 -13.81 5.50 -2.18
C SER A 46 -13.30 6.54 -1.17
N SER A 47 -13.96 6.67 -0.01
CA SER A 47 -13.51 7.53 1.06
C SER A 47 -13.45 6.74 2.38
N TRP A 48 -12.25 6.64 2.96
CA TRP A 48 -12.09 6.02 4.26
C TRP A 48 -12.76 6.83 5.36
N LEU A 49 -12.69 8.16 5.28
CA LEU A 49 -13.38 9.06 6.21
C LEU A 49 -14.89 8.83 6.20
N THR A 50 -15.51 8.76 5.03
CA THR A 50 -16.95 8.51 4.93
C THR A 50 -17.34 7.16 5.57
N HIS A 51 -16.56 6.11 5.30
CA HIS A 51 -16.79 4.81 5.94
C HIS A 51 -16.59 4.84 7.45
N PHE A 52 -15.59 5.58 7.93
CA PHE A 52 -15.30 5.76 9.34
C PHE A 52 -16.46 6.47 10.06
N GLU A 53 -16.96 7.58 9.52
CA GLU A 53 -18.07 8.34 10.08
C GLU A 53 -19.40 7.55 10.06
N GLN A 54 -19.62 6.74 9.02
CA GLN A 54 -20.77 5.84 8.97
C GLN A 54 -20.72 4.76 10.05
N ASP A 55 -19.52 4.19 10.32
CA ASP A 55 -19.37 3.19 11.37
C ASP A 55 -19.59 3.80 12.76
N GLU A 56 -19.14 5.04 13.01
CA GLU A 56 -19.44 5.77 14.24
C GLU A 56 -20.94 5.98 14.46
N LEU A 57 -21.67 6.30 13.40
CA LEU A 57 -23.12 6.51 13.47
C LEU A 57 -23.92 5.23 13.67
N ASN A 58 -23.52 4.15 12.97
CA ASN A 58 -24.26 2.90 12.93
C ASN A 58 -24.02 2.00 14.15
N VAL A 59 -22.86 2.09 14.79
CA VAL A 59 -22.46 1.25 15.93
C VAL A 59 -21.85 2.13 17.02
N PRO A 60 -22.66 2.97 17.71
CA PRO A 60 -22.17 3.76 18.81
C PRO A 60 -21.52 2.85 19.87
N ASP A 61 -20.48 3.33 20.52
CA ASP A 61 -19.74 2.65 21.61
C ASP A 61 -18.75 1.53 21.18
N LEU A 62 -18.52 1.31 19.89
CA LEU A 62 -17.50 0.35 19.44
C LEU A 62 -16.07 0.79 19.77
N GLY A 63 -15.83 2.09 19.78
CA GLY A 63 -14.52 2.71 20.03
C GLY A 63 -13.73 3.03 18.76
N GLN A 64 -13.08 4.18 18.77
CA GLN A 64 -12.42 4.81 17.63
C GLN A 64 -11.37 3.92 16.92
N GLY A 65 -10.66 3.09 17.68
CA GLY A 65 -9.68 2.16 17.10
C GLY A 65 -10.31 1.05 16.28
N LEU A 66 -11.51 0.60 16.66
CA LEU A 66 -12.25 -0.43 15.93
C LEU A 66 -12.94 0.16 14.70
N TYR A 67 -13.50 1.37 14.78
CA TYR A 67 -14.01 2.07 13.60
C TYR A 67 -12.94 2.26 12.54
N TYR A 68 -11.72 2.63 12.93
CA TYR A 68 -10.61 2.84 12.04
C TYR A 68 -10.24 1.57 11.25
N ALA A 69 -10.14 0.42 11.91
CA ALA A 69 -9.85 -0.84 11.26
C ALA A 69 -11.04 -1.40 10.46
N SER A 70 -12.26 -1.29 11.01
CA SER A 70 -13.48 -1.77 10.36
C SER A 70 -13.78 -1.01 9.07
N SER A 71 -13.75 0.31 9.11
CA SER A 71 -14.02 1.16 7.96
C SER A 71 -13.00 0.96 6.83
N TRP A 72 -11.71 0.79 7.16
CA TRP A 72 -10.69 0.39 6.19
C TRP A 72 -11.05 -0.93 5.51
N THR A 73 -11.38 -1.95 6.31
CA THR A 73 -11.71 -3.28 5.78
C THR A 73 -12.93 -3.22 4.89
N ARG A 74 -13.97 -2.48 5.31
CA ARG A 74 -15.19 -2.28 4.51
C ARG A 74 -14.87 -1.62 3.18
N MET A 75 -14.12 -0.53 3.19
CA MET A 75 -13.71 0.17 1.99
C MET A 75 -12.97 -0.75 1.02
N THR A 76 -12.03 -1.56 1.51
CA THR A 76 -11.17 -2.40 0.66
C THR A 76 -11.84 -3.70 0.20
N VAL A 77 -12.79 -4.24 0.95
CA VAL A 77 -13.50 -5.47 0.58
C VAL A 77 -14.66 -5.17 -0.37
N GLU A 78 -15.42 -4.09 -0.15
CA GLU A 78 -16.61 -3.74 -0.89
C GLU A 78 -16.38 -2.73 -2.02
N GLY A 79 -15.30 -1.94 -1.93
CA GLY A 79 -14.98 -0.89 -2.92
C GLY A 79 -14.72 -1.44 -4.31
N GLN A 80 -15.07 -0.65 -5.33
CA GLN A 80 -14.91 -1.02 -6.75
C GLN A 80 -13.66 -0.37 -7.37
N ASP A 81 -13.14 0.70 -6.79
CA ASP A 81 -11.92 1.41 -7.20
C ASP A 81 -10.64 0.71 -6.70
N ILE A 82 -10.59 -0.60 -6.90
CA ILE A 82 -9.61 -1.52 -6.30
C ILE A 82 -8.17 -1.19 -6.66
N LEU A 83 -7.92 -0.71 -7.87
CA LEU A 83 -6.61 -0.25 -8.29
C LEU A 83 -6.22 1.04 -7.57
N ARG A 84 -7.11 2.02 -7.50
CA ARG A 84 -6.90 3.29 -6.80
C ARG A 84 -6.54 3.07 -5.33
N GLN A 85 -7.29 2.23 -4.65
CA GLN A 85 -7.04 1.88 -3.25
C GLN A 85 -5.65 1.26 -3.04
N ARG A 86 -5.22 0.37 -3.94
CA ARG A 86 -3.89 -0.25 -3.86
C ARG A 86 -2.77 0.74 -4.12
N ILE A 87 -2.94 1.66 -5.08
CA ILE A 87 -1.96 2.71 -5.36
C ILE A 87 -1.88 3.69 -4.19
N ALA A 88 -3.02 4.13 -3.62
CA ALA A 88 -3.04 4.97 -2.42
C ALA A 88 -2.38 4.30 -1.22
N TYR A 89 -2.61 2.99 -1.02
CA TYR A 89 -1.91 2.21 0.00
C TYR A 89 -0.39 2.18 -0.25
N THR A 90 0.04 2.07 -1.50
CA THR A 90 1.46 2.13 -1.86
C THR A 90 2.05 3.52 -1.59
N LEU A 91 1.31 4.58 -1.91
CA LEU A 91 1.69 5.97 -1.57
C LEU A 91 1.79 6.18 -0.05
N SER A 92 0.87 5.59 0.74
CA SER A 92 0.92 5.69 2.20
C SER A 92 2.12 4.98 2.84
N GLN A 93 2.74 4.05 2.11
CA GLN A 93 3.98 3.39 2.52
C GLN A 93 5.23 4.21 2.12
N LEU A 94 5.10 5.11 1.15
CA LEU A 94 6.13 6.06 0.77
C LEU A 94 6.07 7.31 1.65
N PHE A 95 4.90 7.90 1.78
CA PHE A 95 4.64 9.13 2.54
C PHE A 95 4.04 8.78 3.91
N VAL A 96 4.88 8.21 4.77
CA VAL A 96 4.46 7.64 6.05
C VAL A 96 4.05 8.73 7.03
N VAL A 97 2.88 8.54 7.64
CA VAL A 97 2.43 9.18 8.87
C VAL A 97 1.85 8.10 9.79
N SER A 98 1.72 8.35 11.10
CA SER A 98 1.30 7.28 12.01
C SER A 98 0.37 7.74 13.13
N VAL A 99 -0.72 6.99 13.36
CA VAL A 99 -1.58 7.12 14.56
C VAL A 99 -0.86 6.72 15.85
N LYS A 100 0.32 6.09 15.75
CA LYS A 100 1.15 5.72 16.92
C LYS A 100 2.00 6.88 17.41
N ASP A 101 2.14 7.92 16.60
CA ASP A 101 2.83 9.13 17.02
C ASP A 101 2.06 9.79 18.18
N PRO A 102 2.76 10.29 19.22
CA PRO A 102 2.12 10.99 20.35
C PRO A 102 1.20 12.13 19.93
N ALA A 103 1.55 12.85 18.85
CA ALA A 103 0.70 13.92 18.31
C ALA A 103 -0.67 13.42 17.85
N PHE A 104 -0.80 12.14 17.43
CA PHE A 104 -2.04 11.54 16.92
C PHE A 104 -2.61 10.43 17.81
N SER A 105 -2.10 10.25 19.00
CA SER A 105 -2.54 9.20 19.94
C SER A 105 -3.99 9.35 20.39
N ALA A 106 -4.55 10.59 20.40
CA ALA A 106 -5.94 10.84 20.73
C ALA A 106 -6.88 10.21 19.69
N ALA A 107 -7.86 9.46 20.18
CA ALA A 107 -8.85 8.76 19.36
C ALA A 107 -9.57 9.69 18.36
N SER A 108 -9.92 10.91 18.79
CA SER A 108 -10.58 11.94 17.98
C SER A 108 -9.77 12.38 16.74
N LYS A 109 -8.47 12.12 16.70
CA LYS A 109 -7.61 12.46 15.55
C LYS A 109 -7.61 11.42 14.44
N ARG A 110 -8.18 10.24 14.65
CA ARG A 110 -8.22 9.15 13.66
C ARG A 110 -8.97 9.53 12.38
N ARG A 111 -10.01 10.35 12.50
CA ARG A 111 -10.75 10.87 11.34
C ARG A 111 -9.85 11.65 10.38
N TYR A 112 -8.89 12.42 10.88
CA TYR A 112 -7.96 13.20 10.04
C TYR A 112 -6.90 12.32 9.36
N MET A 113 -6.57 11.19 9.97
CA MET A 113 -5.74 10.18 9.32
C MET A 113 -6.50 9.52 8.17
N CYS A 114 -7.80 9.24 8.34
CA CYS A 114 -8.65 8.79 7.22
C CYS A 114 -8.71 9.84 6.11
N GLN A 115 -8.87 11.12 6.45
CA GLN A 115 -8.86 12.22 5.48
C GLN A 115 -7.51 12.36 4.75
N TYR A 116 -6.39 12.17 5.44
CA TYR A 116 -5.07 12.14 4.79
C TYR A 116 -4.97 11.00 3.77
N PHE A 117 -5.48 9.82 4.12
CA PHE A 117 -5.52 8.70 3.18
C PHE A 117 -6.44 8.98 1.98
N ASP A 118 -7.59 9.63 2.21
CA ASP A 118 -8.49 10.05 1.13
C ASP A 118 -7.79 11.00 0.15
N GLY A 119 -6.94 11.91 0.65
CA GLY A 119 -6.09 12.73 -0.21
C GLY A 119 -5.08 11.92 -1.02
N LEU A 120 -4.58 10.80 -0.51
CA LEU A 120 -3.75 9.87 -1.30
C LEU A 120 -4.58 9.10 -2.34
N LEU A 121 -5.84 8.74 -2.04
CA LEU A 121 -6.77 8.16 -3.01
C LEU A 121 -7.03 9.12 -4.18
N ASP A 122 -7.27 10.38 -3.90
CA ASP A 122 -7.53 11.41 -4.92
C ASP A 122 -6.31 11.63 -5.83
N ASN A 123 -5.10 11.52 -5.26
CA ASN A 123 -3.85 11.68 -5.98
C ASN A 123 -3.27 10.38 -6.56
N ALA A 124 -3.95 9.24 -6.43
CA ALA A 124 -3.42 7.93 -6.83
C ALA A 124 -3.04 7.82 -8.32
N PHE A 125 -3.74 8.56 -9.19
CA PHE A 125 -3.49 8.63 -10.63
C PHE A 125 -3.12 10.03 -11.14
N ALA A 126 -2.85 10.96 -10.22
CA ALA A 126 -2.42 12.32 -10.56
C ALA A 126 -0.95 12.34 -11.02
N ASN A 127 -0.39 13.53 -11.24
CA ASN A 127 1.05 13.67 -11.44
C ASN A 127 1.77 13.57 -10.09
N PHE A 128 2.96 12.99 -10.06
CA PHE A 128 3.74 12.83 -8.82
C PHE A 128 4.09 14.17 -8.15
N ARG A 129 4.18 15.26 -8.93
CA ARG A 129 4.31 16.63 -8.40
C ARG A 129 3.12 17.03 -7.53
N ASP A 130 1.90 16.59 -7.89
CA ASP A 130 0.69 16.90 -7.14
C ASP A 130 0.65 16.09 -5.83
N VAL A 131 1.16 14.87 -5.86
CA VAL A 131 1.35 14.06 -4.65
C VAL A 131 2.33 14.76 -3.69
N ILE A 132 3.49 15.22 -4.17
CA ILE A 132 4.46 15.95 -3.34
C ILE A 132 3.82 17.22 -2.78
N ARG A 133 3.10 17.99 -3.60
CA ARG A 133 2.39 19.21 -3.15
C ARG A 133 1.38 18.91 -2.08
N PHE A 134 0.51 17.90 -2.27
CA PHE A 134 -0.47 17.46 -1.29
C PHE A 134 0.19 17.11 0.04
N VAL A 135 1.24 16.31 0.02
CA VAL A 135 1.95 15.87 1.23
C VAL A 135 2.63 17.05 1.93
N SER A 136 3.29 17.96 1.17
CA SER A 136 3.99 19.12 1.69
C SER A 136 3.06 20.19 2.30
N THR A 137 1.78 20.19 1.93
CA THR A 137 0.78 21.12 2.50
C THR A 137 -0.17 20.45 3.49
N SER A 138 -0.04 19.13 3.68
CA SER A 138 -0.89 18.38 4.60
C SER A 138 -0.63 18.76 6.06
N PRO A 139 -1.65 19.14 6.84
CA PRO A 139 -1.49 19.44 8.27
C PRO A 139 -1.06 18.21 9.08
N ILE A 140 -1.45 17.01 8.65
CA ILE A 140 -1.03 15.75 9.28
C ILE A 140 0.48 15.56 9.12
N MET A 141 1.00 15.76 7.90
CA MET A 141 2.44 15.66 7.65
C MET A 141 3.21 16.79 8.35
N GLY A 142 2.64 18.00 8.36
CA GLY A 142 3.22 19.16 9.05
C GLY A 142 3.42 18.94 10.54
N GLU A 143 2.49 18.27 11.21
CA GLU A 143 2.62 17.90 12.63
C GLU A 143 3.51 16.65 12.82
N TYR A 144 3.38 15.65 11.97
CA TYR A 144 4.14 14.38 12.08
C TYR A 144 5.65 14.59 11.91
N LEU A 145 6.05 15.41 10.95
CA LEU A 145 7.45 15.73 10.69
C LEU A 145 7.83 17.16 11.13
N THR A 146 7.09 17.73 12.07
CA THR A 146 7.41 18.89 12.91
C THR A 146 7.71 20.21 12.18
N PHE A 147 7.34 20.33 10.89
CA PHE A 147 7.58 21.57 10.14
C PHE A 147 6.44 22.60 10.18
N VAL A 148 5.28 22.23 10.74
CA VAL A 148 4.24 23.22 11.05
C VAL A 148 4.75 24.22 12.11
N ASN A 149 4.54 25.50 11.90
CA ASN A 149 5.08 26.59 12.71
C ASN A 149 6.62 26.70 12.71
N ASN A 150 7.28 26.09 11.75
CA ASN A 150 8.73 26.19 11.62
C ASN A 150 9.16 27.63 11.33
N VAL A 151 10.20 28.09 11.97
CA VAL A 151 10.73 29.44 11.88
C VAL A 151 12.25 29.42 11.68
N SER A 152 12.75 30.46 11.01
CA SER A 152 14.18 30.71 10.88
C SER A 152 14.48 32.12 11.31
N ASN A 153 15.35 32.32 12.29
CA ASN A 153 15.82 33.62 12.74
C ASN A 153 17.23 33.50 13.34
N GLU A 154 17.81 34.62 13.79
CA GLU A 154 19.19 34.67 14.31
C GLU A 154 19.43 33.73 15.51
N LEU A 155 18.39 33.31 16.23
CA LEU A 155 18.48 32.49 17.44
C LEU A 155 17.98 31.05 17.24
N THR A 156 17.27 30.80 16.14
CA THR A 156 16.59 29.51 15.90
C THR A 156 16.81 29.06 14.49
N ALA A 157 17.52 27.92 14.32
CA ALA A 157 17.56 27.22 13.05
C ALA A 157 16.21 26.52 12.79
N PRO A 158 15.77 26.43 11.51
CA PRO A 158 14.55 25.72 11.17
C PRO A 158 14.70 24.21 11.46
N ASP A 159 13.58 23.57 11.83
CA ASP A 159 13.52 22.11 11.96
C ASP A 159 13.75 21.45 10.60
N GLU A 160 14.68 20.51 10.54
CA GLU A 160 15.13 19.84 9.32
C GLU A 160 14.36 18.53 9.02
N ASN A 161 13.52 18.07 9.93
CA ASN A 161 12.96 16.73 9.88
C ASN A 161 12.24 16.47 8.55
N TYR A 162 11.27 17.30 8.19
CA TYR A 162 10.56 17.15 6.92
C TYR A 162 11.48 17.31 5.70
N ALA A 163 12.38 18.28 5.71
CA ALA A 163 13.31 18.51 4.61
C ALA A 163 14.19 17.26 4.36
N ARG A 164 14.68 16.65 5.43
CA ARG A 164 15.45 15.41 5.39
C ARG A 164 14.64 14.27 4.79
N GLU A 165 13.42 14.03 5.30
CA GLU A 165 12.59 12.93 4.83
C GLU A 165 12.09 13.14 3.40
N LEU A 166 11.82 14.38 3.00
CA LEU A 166 11.46 14.70 1.62
C LEU A 166 12.56 14.28 0.62
N LEU A 167 13.83 14.52 0.96
CA LEU A 167 14.95 14.09 0.12
C LEU A 167 15.27 12.60 0.28
N GLN A 168 15.29 12.10 1.51
CA GLN A 168 15.80 10.77 1.86
C GLN A 168 14.80 9.65 1.58
N LEU A 169 13.56 9.79 2.08
CA LEU A 169 12.56 8.72 2.04
C LEU A 169 11.53 8.90 0.95
N PHE A 170 11.22 10.13 0.56
CA PHE A 170 10.07 10.41 -0.29
C PHE A 170 10.40 10.60 -1.77
N THR A 171 11.63 11.04 -2.10
CA THR A 171 11.95 11.44 -3.47
C THR A 171 13.26 10.91 -4.06
N LEU A 172 14.40 11.11 -3.40
CA LEU A 172 15.70 10.82 -4.01
C LEU A 172 16.39 9.56 -3.45
N GLY A 173 16.16 9.26 -2.17
CA GLY A 173 16.99 8.31 -1.44
C GLY A 173 18.36 8.88 -1.05
N PRO A 174 19.08 8.23 -0.11
CA PRO A 174 20.35 8.74 0.40
C PRO A 174 21.46 8.75 -0.67
N VAL A 175 21.40 7.83 -1.63
CA VAL A 175 22.41 7.67 -2.69
C VAL A 175 21.82 7.79 -4.08
N LYS A 176 22.61 8.33 -5.02
CA LYS A 176 22.18 8.45 -6.42
C LYS A 176 22.03 7.09 -7.07
N LEU A 177 20.94 6.92 -7.79
CA LEU A 177 20.66 5.71 -8.56
C LEU A 177 20.94 5.91 -10.06
N ARG A 178 21.47 4.88 -10.70
CA ARG A 178 21.50 4.76 -12.16
C ARG A 178 20.08 4.51 -12.68
N ASN A 179 19.88 4.70 -13.98
CA ASN A 179 18.57 4.52 -14.63
C ASN A 179 18.00 3.09 -14.55
N ASN A 180 18.80 2.13 -14.13
CA ASN A 180 18.45 0.72 -13.97
C ASN A 180 18.23 0.29 -12.50
N GLY A 181 18.28 1.24 -11.57
CA GLY A 181 18.05 0.99 -10.14
C GLY A 181 19.29 0.62 -9.32
N GLU A 182 20.46 0.47 -9.96
CA GLU A 182 21.73 0.26 -9.27
C GLU A 182 22.25 1.56 -8.64
N VAL A 183 22.97 1.43 -7.54
CA VAL A 183 23.66 2.56 -6.90
C VAL A 183 24.73 3.12 -7.85
N ARG A 184 24.81 4.45 -7.91
CA ARG A 184 25.87 5.13 -8.66
C ARG A 184 27.12 5.23 -7.80
N LEU A 185 28.24 4.72 -8.31
CA LEU A 185 29.54 4.85 -7.70
C LEU A 185 30.36 5.95 -8.39
N ASP A 186 31.25 6.59 -7.64
CA ASP A 186 32.29 7.50 -8.15
C ASP A 186 33.47 6.73 -8.77
N ALA A 187 34.54 7.43 -9.10
CA ALA A 187 35.73 6.83 -9.72
C ALA A 187 36.54 5.95 -8.75
N GLU A 188 36.40 6.19 -7.47
CA GLU A 188 37.06 5.46 -6.37
C GLU A 188 36.21 4.27 -5.89
N GLY A 189 34.96 4.10 -6.39
CA GLY A 189 34.06 3.01 -6.03
C GLY A 189 33.16 3.32 -4.82
N ASN A 190 33.11 4.55 -4.34
CA ASN A 190 32.23 4.94 -3.25
C ASN A 190 30.84 5.32 -3.78
N GLU A 191 29.84 5.15 -2.93
CA GLU A 191 28.47 5.57 -3.24
C GLU A 191 28.36 7.10 -3.35
N VAL A 192 27.71 7.58 -4.39
CA VAL A 192 27.50 9.01 -4.61
C VAL A 192 26.25 9.46 -3.87
N ALA A 193 26.38 10.34 -2.87
CA ALA A 193 25.28 10.91 -2.13
C ALA A 193 24.29 11.68 -3.05
N SER A 194 23.00 11.57 -2.77
CA SER A 194 21.95 12.30 -3.52
C SER A 194 21.90 13.77 -3.16
N TYR A 195 22.21 14.13 -1.94
CA TYR A 195 22.15 15.47 -1.35
C TYR A 195 23.22 15.59 -0.24
N THR A 196 23.47 16.80 0.22
CA THR A 196 24.36 17.12 1.33
C THR A 196 23.57 17.56 2.57
N GLN A 197 24.23 17.70 3.71
CA GLN A 197 23.61 18.27 4.91
C GLN A 197 23.20 19.74 4.67
N GLU A 198 24.00 20.52 3.94
CA GLU A 198 23.65 21.90 3.55
C GLU A 198 22.38 21.95 2.70
N ASP A 199 22.16 20.99 1.79
CA ASP A 199 20.91 20.90 1.01
C ASP A 199 19.68 20.71 1.91
N ILE A 200 19.81 19.95 3.01
CA ILE A 200 18.73 19.74 3.99
C ILE A 200 18.47 21.04 4.76
N GLU A 201 19.50 21.70 5.26
CA GLU A 201 19.40 22.96 6.02
C GLU A 201 18.73 24.06 5.17
N GLU A 202 19.18 24.22 3.93
CA GLU A 202 18.62 25.17 2.99
C GLU A 202 17.17 24.84 2.59
N LEU A 203 16.86 23.56 2.44
CA LEU A 203 15.49 23.10 2.16
C LEU A 203 14.56 23.29 3.38
N ALA A 204 15.06 23.16 4.60
CA ALA A 204 14.27 23.39 5.82
C ALA A 204 13.79 24.86 5.91
N ARG A 205 14.59 25.82 5.38
CA ARG A 205 14.21 27.22 5.30
C ARG A 205 13.02 27.48 4.37
N VAL A 206 12.82 26.65 3.33
CA VAL A 206 11.63 26.70 2.45
C VAL A 206 10.35 26.37 3.21
N PHE A 207 10.44 25.48 4.19
CA PHE A 207 9.31 25.03 5.00
C PHE A 207 9.06 25.89 6.25
N THR A 208 9.61 27.10 6.30
CA THR A 208 9.28 28.08 7.35
C THR A 208 7.98 28.83 7.04
N GLY A 209 7.28 29.26 8.07
CA GLY A 209 6.07 30.08 7.97
C GLY A 209 4.78 29.32 7.65
N TRP A 210 4.82 28.01 7.42
CA TRP A 210 3.62 27.21 7.18
C TRP A 210 2.88 26.95 8.50
N LYS A 211 1.56 27.20 8.50
CA LYS A 211 0.71 27.12 9.70
C LYS A 211 -0.62 26.45 9.40
N PHE A 212 -1.23 25.87 10.42
CA PHE A 212 -2.63 25.47 10.34
C PHE A 212 -3.53 26.68 10.04
N ILE A 213 -4.58 26.45 9.26
CA ILE A 213 -5.66 27.42 9.15
C ILE A 213 -6.35 27.51 10.51
N ASP A 214 -6.42 28.72 11.06
CA ASP A 214 -7.06 28.95 12.34
C ASP A 214 -8.58 28.85 12.19
N ILE A 215 -9.08 27.64 12.35
CA ILE A 215 -10.52 27.34 12.40
C ILE A 215 -10.91 27.34 13.88
N ARG A 216 -11.93 28.11 14.22
CA ARG A 216 -12.51 28.13 15.57
C ARG A 216 -13.02 26.73 15.92
N GLY A 217 -12.33 26.05 16.83
CA GLY A 217 -12.59 24.67 17.23
C GLY A 217 -11.39 23.74 16.98
N ASN A 218 -11.53 22.46 17.25
CA ASN A 218 -10.43 21.47 17.17
C ASN A 218 -10.10 20.98 15.74
N ASP A 219 -10.52 21.68 14.70
CA ASP A 219 -10.48 21.19 13.32
C ASP A 219 -9.27 21.68 12.50
N LYS A 220 -8.15 21.93 13.18
CA LYS A 220 -6.90 22.43 12.56
C LYS A 220 -6.32 21.51 11.46
N TYR A 221 -6.77 20.25 11.39
CA TYR A 221 -6.31 19.27 10.43
C TYR A 221 -7.22 19.12 9.20
N SER A 222 -8.36 19.81 9.16
CA SER A 222 -9.36 19.63 8.09
C SER A 222 -9.01 20.31 6.76
N GLN A 223 -8.08 21.27 6.81
CA GLN A 223 -7.67 22.05 5.64
C GLN A 223 -6.16 22.01 5.46
N PRO A 224 -5.65 22.15 4.22
CA PRO A 224 -4.22 22.28 3.96
C PRO A 224 -3.61 23.42 4.77
N MET A 225 -2.34 23.31 5.14
CA MET A 225 -1.60 24.41 5.75
C MET A 225 -1.42 25.58 4.79
N GLU A 226 -1.32 26.79 5.33
CA GLU A 226 -1.07 28.02 4.60
C GLU A 226 0.15 28.77 5.13
N PRO A 227 0.89 29.51 4.29
CA PRO A 227 1.97 30.36 4.75
C PRO A 227 1.41 31.63 5.41
N ARG A 228 1.25 31.59 6.70
CA ARG A 228 0.72 32.69 7.55
C ARG A 228 1.74 33.26 8.52
N GLY A 229 2.92 32.64 8.58
CA GLY A 229 3.98 33.02 9.49
C GLY A 229 5.11 33.75 8.81
N GLU A 230 6.19 33.89 9.56
CA GLU A 230 7.43 34.45 9.06
C GLU A 230 8.16 33.41 8.21
N HIS A 231 8.06 33.58 6.91
CA HIS A 231 8.84 32.78 5.96
C HIS A 231 10.25 33.36 5.82
N ASP A 232 11.25 32.49 5.72
CA ASP A 232 12.63 32.89 5.45
C ASP A 232 12.77 33.36 4.00
N MET A 233 12.84 34.69 3.84
CA MET A 233 12.93 35.37 2.54
C MET A 233 14.38 35.49 2.01
N GLY A 234 15.35 34.87 2.68
CA GLY A 234 16.76 34.89 2.26
C GLY A 234 17.01 34.05 1.00
N GLU A 235 18.09 34.39 0.29
CA GLU A 235 18.59 33.53 -0.79
C GLU A 235 18.92 32.11 -0.25
N LYS A 236 18.63 31.06 -1.04
CA LYS A 236 18.89 29.67 -0.70
C LYS A 236 19.59 28.95 -1.85
N ARG A 237 20.31 27.85 -1.53
CA ARG A 237 20.94 27.00 -2.54
C ARG A 237 20.66 25.54 -2.24
N ILE A 238 19.86 24.87 -3.07
CA ILE A 238 19.39 23.50 -2.86
C ILE A 238 19.76 22.65 -4.08
N LEU A 239 20.43 21.54 -3.90
CA LEU A 239 20.89 20.63 -4.97
C LEU A 239 21.62 21.37 -6.10
N GLY A 240 22.39 22.38 -5.74
CA GLY A 240 23.13 23.23 -6.68
C GLY A 240 22.31 24.32 -7.38
N LYS A 241 20.97 24.35 -7.26
CA LYS A 241 20.11 25.41 -7.81
C LYS A 241 19.99 26.56 -6.83
N LYS A 242 20.13 27.78 -7.35
CA LYS A 242 19.95 29.02 -6.60
C LYS A 242 18.47 29.43 -6.58
N PHE A 243 17.96 29.77 -5.40
CA PHE A 243 16.65 30.33 -5.13
C PHE A 243 16.86 31.82 -4.74
N PRO A 244 16.29 32.76 -5.46
CA PRO A 244 16.51 34.16 -5.16
C PRO A 244 15.82 34.62 -3.87
N ALA A 245 16.35 35.62 -3.21
CA ALA A 245 15.70 36.22 -2.05
C ALA A 245 14.38 36.91 -2.44
N GLY A 246 13.45 36.99 -1.48
CA GLY A 246 12.18 37.70 -1.64
C GLY A 246 11.07 36.89 -2.31
N VAL A 247 11.23 35.55 -2.44
CA VAL A 247 10.23 34.67 -3.03
C VAL A 247 9.26 34.19 -1.94
N SER A 248 7.97 34.05 -2.27
CA SER A 248 6.96 33.58 -1.33
C SER A 248 7.13 32.09 -1.02
N ALA A 249 6.67 31.65 0.17
CA ALA A 249 6.72 30.24 0.56
C ALA A 249 6.01 29.29 -0.43
N VAL A 250 4.92 29.74 -1.06
CA VAL A 250 4.21 28.96 -2.08
C VAL A 250 5.05 28.82 -3.34
N ASP A 251 5.62 29.92 -3.84
CA ASP A 251 6.44 29.91 -5.05
C ASP A 251 7.74 29.13 -4.83
N GLU A 252 8.33 29.20 -3.62
CA GLU A 252 9.50 28.39 -3.29
C GLU A 252 9.17 26.89 -3.22
N LEU A 253 8.02 26.51 -2.64
CA LEU A 253 7.57 25.11 -2.65
C LEU A 253 7.42 24.59 -4.09
N GLU A 254 6.77 25.36 -4.97
CA GLU A 254 6.63 24.98 -6.39
C GLU A 254 7.99 24.86 -7.09
N ALA A 255 8.91 25.77 -6.80
CA ALA A 255 10.26 25.72 -7.35
C ALA A 255 11.08 24.54 -6.83
N VAL A 256 10.84 24.08 -5.59
CA VAL A 256 11.42 22.85 -5.01
C VAL A 256 10.81 21.61 -5.68
N ILE A 257 9.49 21.57 -5.85
CA ILE A 257 8.82 20.46 -6.56
C ILE A 257 9.40 20.32 -7.98
N GLU A 258 9.52 21.42 -8.71
CA GLU A 258 10.12 21.42 -10.04
C GLU A 258 11.60 20.98 -10.01
N LEU A 259 12.37 21.40 -9.01
CA LEU A 259 13.76 20.96 -8.84
C LEU A 259 13.85 19.45 -8.62
N LEU A 260 12.98 18.88 -7.78
CA LEU A 260 12.92 17.45 -7.51
C LEU A 260 12.50 16.66 -8.75
N MET A 261 11.48 17.11 -9.48
CA MET A 261 11.03 16.50 -10.74
C MET A 261 12.09 16.54 -11.85
N ASN A 262 13.05 17.45 -11.78
CA ASN A 262 14.19 17.48 -12.70
C ASN A 262 15.32 16.50 -12.32
N GLN A 263 15.26 15.85 -11.12
CA GLN A 263 16.26 14.88 -10.71
C GLN A 263 16.04 13.51 -11.34
N ASN A 264 17.04 13.00 -12.05
CA ASN A 264 16.96 11.65 -12.65
C ASN A 264 16.77 10.53 -11.62
N THR A 265 17.35 10.69 -10.44
CA THR A 265 17.28 9.75 -9.33
C THR A 265 15.85 9.59 -8.82
N LEU A 266 15.03 10.68 -8.78
CA LEU A 266 13.63 10.62 -8.36
C LEU A 266 12.85 9.57 -9.15
N TYR A 267 12.91 9.64 -10.48
CA TYR A 267 12.18 8.68 -11.33
C TYR A 267 12.62 7.25 -11.12
N THR A 268 13.91 7.04 -10.84
CA THR A 268 14.43 5.68 -10.58
C THR A 268 13.99 5.19 -9.20
N PHE A 269 14.07 6.04 -8.19
CA PHE A 269 13.69 5.75 -6.81
C PHE A 269 12.21 5.39 -6.72
N VAL A 270 11.33 6.24 -7.23
CA VAL A 270 9.87 6.03 -7.23
C VAL A 270 9.51 4.77 -8.04
N THR A 271 10.09 4.59 -9.23
CA THR A 271 9.85 3.39 -10.05
C THR A 271 10.23 2.11 -9.30
N LYS A 272 11.42 2.05 -8.71
CA LYS A 272 11.90 0.88 -7.95
C LYS A 272 10.99 0.61 -6.77
N PHE A 273 10.60 1.67 -6.04
CA PHE A 273 9.68 1.55 -4.91
C PHE A 273 8.34 0.93 -5.33
N PHE A 274 7.70 1.45 -6.38
CA PHE A 274 6.41 0.92 -6.85
C PHE A 274 6.50 -0.51 -7.36
N ILE A 275 7.55 -0.86 -8.14
CA ILE A 275 7.75 -2.24 -8.58
C ILE A 275 7.91 -3.17 -7.36
N ASN A 276 8.70 -2.75 -6.35
CA ASN A 276 8.93 -3.54 -5.14
C ASN A 276 7.64 -3.74 -4.32
N LYS A 277 6.76 -2.77 -4.29
CA LYS A 277 5.50 -2.88 -3.55
C LYS A 277 4.41 -3.64 -4.29
N LEU A 278 4.38 -3.57 -5.62
CA LEU A 278 3.32 -4.16 -6.42
C LEU A 278 3.69 -5.55 -6.97
N VAL A 279 4.90 -5.75 -7.50
CA VAL A 279 5.22 -6.91 -8.33
C VAL A 279 6.27 -7.83 -7.72
N THR A 280 7.48 -7.34 -7.45
CA THR A 280 8.61 -8.18 -7.00
C THR A 280 9.58 -7.40 -6.13
N SER A 281 10.04 -8.00 -5.04
CA SER A 281 11.05 -7.38 -4.17
C SER A 281 12.43 -7.27 -4.84
N ASN A 282 12.68 -8.05 -5.91
CA ASN A 282 13.98 -8.12 -6.60
C ASN A 282 13.83 -7.83 -8.10
N PRO A 283 13.51 -6.59 -8.51
CA PRO A 283 13.31 -6.25 -9.91
C PRO A 283 14.61 -6.30 -10.70
N ARG A 284 14.53 -6.85 -11.92
CA ARG A 284 15.67 -6.82 -12.84
C ARG A 284 15.98 -5.38 -13.27
N ALA A 285 17.27 -5.09 -13.43
CA ALA A 285 17.76 -3.80 -13.93
C ALA A 285 17.09 -3.33 -15.24
N GLY A 286 16.80 -4.27 -16.14
CA GLY A 286 16.09 -4.00 -17.39
C GLY A 286 14.63 -3.56 -17.18
N TYR A 287 13.93 -4.16 -16.23
CA TYR A 287 12.56 -3.80 -15.85
C TYR A 287 12.51 -2.38 -15.31
N VAL A 288 13.30 -2.08 -14.27
CA VAL A 288 13.39 -0.74 -13.69
C VAL A 288 13.67 0.31 -14.78
N ARG A 289 14.64 0.05 -15.67
CA ARG A 289 15.01 0.99 -16.73
C ARG A 289 13.87 1.29 -17.70
N ARG A 290 13.08 0.28 -18.10
CA ARG A 290 11.97 0.48 -19.06
C ARG A 290 10.83 1.27 -18.42
N VAL A 291 10.39 0.88 -17.24
CA VAL A 291 9.32 1.56 -16.50
C VAL A 291 9.73 2.98 -16.16
N ARG A 292 10.92 3.18 -15.59
CA ARG A 292 11.46 4.51 -15.30
C ARG A 292 11.48 5.42 -16.54
N ARG A 293 11.79 4.87 -17.71
CA ARG A 293 11.79 5.65 -18.97
C ARG A 293 10.37 6.13 -19.33
N ALA A 294 9.36 5.28 -19.18
CA ALA A 294 7.97 5.64 -19.42
C ALA A 294 7.53 6.73 -18.42
N PHE A 295 7.75 6.54 -17.13
CA PHE A 295 7.42 7.47 -16.07
C PHE A 295 8.08 8.85 -16.25
N LYS A 296 9.37 8.88 -16.62
CA LYS A 296 10.05 10.17 -16.91
C LYS A 296 9.53 10.84 -18.17
N ARG A 297 9.18 10.09 -19.23
CA ARG A 297 8.66 10.68 -20.48
C ARG A 297 7.28 11.29 -20.31
N SER A 298 6.48 10.77 -19.38
CA SER A 298 5.18 11.34 -19.00
C SER A 298 5.28 12.45 -17.97
N ASP A 299 6.49 12.91 -17.64
CA ASP A 299 6.74 13.95 -16.63
C ASP A 299 6.15 13.62 -15.27
N GLY A 300 6.20 12.34 -14.85
CA GLY A 300 5.74 11.91 -13.53
C GLY A 300 4.26 11.54 -13.43
N ASP A 301 3.61 11.21 -14.54
CA ASP A 301 2.22 10.73 -14.53
C ASP A 301 2.10 9.35 -13.88
N MET A 302 1.35 9.27 -12.79
CA MET A 302 1.21 8.05 -12.00
C MET A 302 0.42 6.96 -12.74
N GLN A 303 -0.55 7.32 -13.55
CA GLN A 303 -1.27 6.34 -14.38
C GLN A 303 -0.31 5.67 -15.37
N THR A 304 0.54 6.43 -16.04
CA THR A 304 1.59 5.92 -16.94
C THR A 304 2.57 5.01 -16.20
N LEU A 305 2.97 5.37 -14.96
CA LEU A 305 3.83 4.54 -14.12
C LEU A 305 3.19 3.17 -13.87
N VAL A 306 1.93 3.14 -13.46
CA VAL A 306 1.18 1.90 -13.15
C VAL A 306 1.04 1.04 -14.41
N ILE A 307 0.62 1.63 -15.53
CA ILE A 307 0.52 0.91 -16.82
C ILE A 307 1.87 0.31 -17.20
N ALA A 308 2.95 1.10 -17.14
CA ALA A 308 4.27 0.62 -17.52
C ALA A 308 4.79 -0.49 -16.59
N ILE A 309 4.41 -0.50 -15.32
CA ILE A 309 4.73 -1.59 -14.39
C ILE A 309 4.01 -2.87 -14.83
N LEU A 310 2.69 -2.79 -15.02
CA LEU A 310 1.85 -3.97 -15.21
C LEU A 310 1.95 -4.58 -16.62
N THR A 311 2.28 -3.78 -17.64
CA THR A 311 2.42 -4.25 -19.02
C THR A 311 3.84 -4.67 -19.39
N ASP A 312 4.80 -4.49 -18.51
CA ASP A 312 6.18 -4.91 -18.79
C ASP A 312 6.30 -6.44 -18.81
N LYS A 313 7.10 -6.95 -19.73
CA LYS A 313 7.32 -8.40 -19.90
C LYS A 313 7.87 -9.12 -18.65
N ASP A 314 8.42 -8.38 -17.70
CA ASP A 314 8.91 -8.94 -16.44
C ASP A 314 7.82 -8.94 -15.34
N ALA A 315 6.66 -8.33 -15.55
CA ALA A 315 5.59 -8.23 -14.55
C ALA A 315 4.94 -9.59 -14.23
N LEU A 316 4.65 -10.39 -15.25
CA LEU A 316 4.04 -11.72 -15.10
C LEU A 316 5.06 -12.86 -15.19
N ARG A 317 6.35 -12.53 -15.08
CA ARG A 317 7.38 -13.55 -15.11
C ARG A 317 7.30 -14.44 -13.87
N SER A 318 7.51 -15.75 -14.07
CA SER A 318 7.60 -16.74 -13.00
C SER A 318 9.04 -17.25 -12.83
N GLY A 319 9.34 -17.84 -11.67
CA GLY A 319 10.63 -18.46 -11.35
C GLY A 319 11.13 -18.16 -9.94
N ASN A 320 12.06 -18.94 -9.44
CA ASN A 320 12.52 -18.98 -8.05
C ASN A 320 13.11 -17.66 -7.47
N THR A 321 13.35 -16.65 -8.29
CA THR A 321 13.93 -15.36 -7.88
C THR A 321 13.01 -14.18 -8.20
N VAL A 322 11.75 -14.41 -8.55
CA VAL A 322 10.84 -13.37 -9.05
C VAL A 322 9.70 -13.08 -8.07
N GLY A 323 9.41 -14.02 -7.18
CA GLY A 323 8.31 -13.93 -6.23
C GLY A 323 8.46 -12.79 -5.21
N LYS A 324 7.35 -12.50 -4.57
CA LYS A 324 7.24 -11.52 -3.48
C LYS A 324 6.39 -12.11 -2.37
N LEU A 325 6.86 -11.98 -1.13
CA LEU A 325 6.02 -12.19 0.03
C LEU A 325 5.04 -11.01 0.09
N ARG A 326 3.73 -11.29 0.15
CA ARG A 326 2.72 -10.24 0.26
C ARG A 326 2.62 -9.75 1.71
N ASP A 327 2.37 -8.47 1.90
CA ASP A 327 2.11 -7.97 3.25
C ASP A 327 0.80 -8.57 3.82
N PRO A 328 0.73 -8.74 5.15
CA PRO A 328 -0.40 -9.37 5.81
C PRO A 328 -1.75 -8.74 5.53
N LEU A 329 -1.80 -7.41 5.39
CA LEU A 329 -3.02 -6.68 5.07
C LEU A 329 -3.57 -7.10 3.70
N SER A 330 -2.70 -7.14 2.69
CA SER A 330 -3.06 -7.56 1.33
C SER A 330 -3.52 -9.02 1.28
N VAL A 331 -2.86 -9.90 2.02
CA VAL A 331 -3.22 -11.32 2.10
C VAL A 331 -4.59 -11.50 2.74
N PHE A 332 -4.84 -10.83 3.86
CA PHE A 332 -6.10 -10.94 4.58
C PHE A 332 -7.27 -10.36 3.78
N THR A 333 -7.09 -9.18 3.20
CA THR A 333 -8.12 -8.54 2.36
C THR A 333 -8.42 -9.40 1.12
N HIS A 334 -7.38 -10.00 0.52
CA HIS A 334 -7.58 -10.97 -0.57
C HIS A 334 -8.46 -12.15 -0.12
N ALA A 335 -8.17 -12.77 1.01
CA ALA A 335 -8.98 -13.86 1.53
C ALA A 335 -10.46 -13.44 1.70
N MET A 336 -10.71 -12.26 2.26
CA MET A 336 -12.08 -11.75 2.45
C MET A 336 -12.79 -11.53 1.12
N ARG A 337 -12.12 -10.98 0.10
CA ARG A 337 -12.68 -10.75 -1.24
C ARG A 337 -12.94 -12.08 -1.97
N ALA A 338 -11.97 -12.98 -1.97
CA ALA A 338 -12.06 -14.30 -2.60
C ALA A 338 -13.17 -15.16 -1.99
N LEU A 339 -13.33 -15.11 -0.67
CA LEU A 339 -14.36 -15.83 0.07
C LEU A 339 -15.71 -15.08 0.13
N GLN A 340 -15.82 -13.96 -0.59
CA GLN A 340 -17.05 -13.17 -0.68
C GLN A 340 -17.66 -12.84 0.69
N VAL A 341 -16.82 -12.42 1.62
CA VAL A 341 -17.27 -12.07 2.97
C VAL A 341 -18.31 -10.97 2.90
N LYS A 342 -19.47 -11.22 3.51
CA LYS A 342 -20.59 -10.30 3.62
C LYS A 342 -20.75 -9.86 5.07
N ARG A 343 -21.40 -8.73 5.26
CA ARG A 343 -21.72 -8.20 6.57
C ARG A 343 -23.23 -8.19 6.78
N ARG A 344 -23.63 -8.35 8.02
CA ARG A 344 -24.99 -8.14 8.46
C ARG A 344 -25.17 -6.68 8.85
N ASP A 345 -26.32 -6.10 8.55
CA ASP A 345 -26.76 -4.77 9.00
C ASP A 345 -25.82 -3.58 8.66
N GLY A 346 -24.98 -3.74 7.66
CA GLY A 346 -24.21 -2.61 7.14
C GLY A 346 -22.91 -2.29 7.87
N VAL A 347 -22.52 -3.01 8.94
CA VAL A 347 -21.25 -2.78 9.63
C VAL A 347 -20.38 -4.01 9.57
N MET A 348 -19.19 -3.89 8.95
CA MET A 348 -18.17 -4.90 9.00
C MET A 348 -17.39 -4.70 10.30
N MET A 349 -17.82 -5.39 11.36
CA MET A 349 -17.09 -5.33 12.62
C MET A 349 -15.80 -6.14 12.53
N TRP A 350 -14.73 -5.48 12.90
CA TRP A 350 -13.43 -6.11 13.05
C TRP A 350 -13.43 -6.91 14.38
N PRO A 351 -13.17 -8.22 14.40
CA PRO A 351 -13.07 -8.94 15.64
C PRO A 351 -11.95 -8.38 16.51
N LYS A 352 -12.23 -8.13 17.79
CA LYS A 352 -11.23 -7.60 18.76
C LYS A 352 -9.95 -8.43 18.83
N GLN A 353 -9.99 -9.66 18.35
CA GLN A 353 -8.86 -10.59 18.31
C GLN A 353 -7.88 -10.31 17.15
N PHE A 354 -8.22 -9.48 16.18
CA PHE A 354 -7.33 -9.14 15.06
C PHE A 354 -6.24 -8.11 15.41
N ASN A 355 -5.63 -8.23 16.60
CA ASN A 355 -4.52 -7.37 17.02
C ASN A 355 -3.31 -7.43 16.07
N TRP A 356 -3.16 -8.51 15.32
CA TRP A 356 -2.09 -8.69 14.36
C TRP A 356 -2.24 -7.80 13.12
N TYR A 357 -3.46 -7.59 12.62
CA TYR A 357 -3.77 -6.67 11.55
C TYR A 357 -3.32 -5.23 11.87
N ASN A 358 -3.36 -4.84 13.13
CA ASN A 358 -2.86 -3.55 13.59
C ASN A 358 -1.35 -3.34 13.32
N ARG A 359 -0.59 -4.39 12.98
CA ARG A 359 0.84 -4.27 12.65
C ARG A 359 1.10 -3.79 11.24
N THR A 360 0.14 -3.95 10.31
CA THR A 360 0.29 -3.49 8.92
C THR A 360 -0.85 -2.60 8.47
N LEU A 361 -1.75 -2.21 9.37
CA LEU A 361 -2.84 -1.27 9.09
C LEU A 361 -2.24 0.05 8.55
N PRO A 362 -2.79 0.61 7.48
CA PRO A 362 -2.30 1.86 6.94
C PRO A 362 -2.21 2.96 8.00
N LEU A 363 -1.23 3.82 7.85
CA LEU A 363 -0.98 4.94 8.74
C LEU A 363 -0.86 4.53 10.22
N SER A 364 -0.30 3.34 10.49
CA SER A 364 -0.08 2.81 11.84
C SER A 364 1.35 2.27 12.04
N ALA A 365 2.27 2.67 11.18
CA ALA A 365 3.66 2.26 11.24
C ALA A 365 4.34 2.69 12.55
N PRO A 366 5.35 1.95 13.03
CA PRO A 366 6.07 2.29 14.26
C PRO A 366 6.96 3.52 14.14
N SER A 367 7.37 3.87 12.92
CA SER A 367 8.23 5.03 12.62
C SER A 367 8.04 5.49 11.18
N VAL A 368 8.70 6.58 10.79
CA VAL A 368 8.74 7.09 9.40
C VAL A 368 9.34 6.09 8.41
N PHE A 369 10.09 5.12 8.89
CA PHE A 369 10.67 4.04 8.09
C PHE A 369 9.68 2.90 7.77
N TYR A 370 8.40 3.08 8.05
CA TYR A 370 7.38 2.07 7.87
C TYR A 370 7.55 0.87 8.82
N TYR A 371 7.06 -0.31 8.47
CA TYR A 371 7.20 -1.55 9.25
C TYR A 371 8.48 -2.34 8.90
N TYR A 372 9.09 -2.04 7.76
CA TYR A 372 10.28 -2.69 7.22
C TYR A 372 10.96 -1.79 6.18
N GLN A 373 12.26 -1.92 6.05
CA GLN A 373 13.06 -1.21 5.05
C GLN A 373 12.97 -1.90 3.68
N PRO A 374 13.09 -1.17 2.56
CA PRO A 374 13.00 -1.76 1.22
C PRO A 374 14.08 -2.79 0.89
N ASP A 375 15.19 -2.77 1.62
CA ASP A 375 16.37 -3.63 1.47
C ASP A 375 16.49 -4.70 2.56
N ASP A 376 15.51 -4.80 3.45
CA ASP A 376 15.49 -5.85 4.47
C ASP A 376 15.52 -7.24 3.82
N ALA A 377 16.33 -8.12 4.37
CA ALA A 377 16.46 -9.50 3.94
C ALA A 377 16.51 -10.43 5.15
N PRO A 378 15.89 -11.61 5.08
CA PRO A 378 16.05 -12.62 6.10
C PRO A 378 17.54 -13.03 6.21
N ASN A 379 18.02 -13.19 7.43
CA ASN A 379 19.38 -13.69 7.68
C ASN A 379 19.44 -15.22 7.48
N HIS A 380 19.36 -15.64 6.22
CA HIS A 380 19.43 -17.06 5.85
C HIS A 380 20.21 -17.24 4.53
N PRO A 381 21.07 -18.26 4.41
CA PRO A 381 21.90 -18.48 3.23
C PRO A 381 21.15 -18.57 1.90
N ASP A 382 19.92 -19.08 1.92
CA ASP A 382 19.10 -19.25 0.71
C ASP A 382 18.71 -17.92 0.06
N PHE A 383 18.73 -16.82 0.82
CA PHE A 383 18.42 -15.50 0.26
C PHE A 383 19.55 -14.90 -0.56
N ASN A 384 20.81 -15.27 -0.33
CA ASN A 384 21.99 -14.98 -1.15
C ASN A 384 21.93 -13.63 -1.93
N GLY A 385 21.77 -12.52 -1.20
CA GLY A 385 21.67 -11.17 -1.78
C GLY A 385 20.27 -10.78 -2.29
N LEU A 386 19.26 -11.62 -2.15
CA LEU A 386 17.87 -11.25 -2.40
C LEU A 386 17.28 -10.54 -1.18
N VAL A 387 16.46 -9.53 -1.43
CA VAL A 387 15.69 -8.83 -0.40
C VAL A 387 14.28 -9.41 -0.29
N ALA A 388 13.73 -9.41 0.92
CA ALA A 388 12.37 -9.82 1.20
C ALA A 388 11.82 -9.07 2.42
N PRO A 389 11.55 -7.76 2.26
CA PRO A 389 11.25 -6.84 3.36
C PRO A 389 10.08 -7.27 4.24
N GLU A 390 9.08 -7.88 3.63
CA GLU A 390 7.86 -8.29 4.30
C GLU A 390 8.08 -9.39 5.34
N PHE A 391 9.23 -10.11 5.34
CA PHE A 391 9.55 -11.08 6.40
C PHE A 391 9.62 -10.45 7.80
N ASN A 392 9.92 -9.16 7.90
CA ASN A 392 9.97 -8.45 9.18
C ASN A 392 8.61 -8.39 9.90
N VAL A 393 7.50 -8.58 9.18
CA VAL A 393 6.15 -8.63 9.74
C VAL A 393 5.56 -10.06 9.77
N TYR A 394 6.38 -11.08 9.46
CA TYR A 394 6.02 -12.50 9.54
C TYR A 394 6.88 -13.27 10.55
N GLN A 395 7.01 -12.75 11.76
CA GLN A 395 7.69 -13.47 12.84
C GLN A 395 6.83 -14.63 13.37
N TRP A 396 7.40 -15.56 14.11
CA TRP A 396 6.70 -16.75 14.65
C TRP A 396 5.40 -16.42 15.36
N HIS A 397 5.39 -15.40 16.19
CA HIS A 397 4.19 -14.95 16.87
C HIS A 397 3.11 -14.50 15.87
N ASP A 398 3.50 -13.83 14.80
CA ASP A 398 2.61 -13.29 13.78
C ASP A 398 1.99 -14.42 12.94
N ILE A 399 2.76 -15.44 12.57
CA ILE A 399 2.28 -16.63 11.86
C ILE A 399 1.23 -17.37 12.69
N TYR A 400 1.45 -17.52 13.99
CA TYR A 400 0.48 -18.13 14.90
C TYR A 400 -0.83 -17.32 14.98
N GLN A 401 -0.73 -16.00 15.15
CA GLN A 401 -1.89 -15.09 15.16
C GLN A 401 -2.63 -15.11 13.82
N TYR A 402 -1.90 -15.19 12.72
CA TYR A 402 -2.42 -15.35 11.37
C TYR A 402 -3.33 -16.60 11.25
N GLY A 403 -2.85 -17.72 11.75
CA GLY A 403 -3.64 -18.95 11.81
C GLY A 403 -4.92 -18.83 12.64
N ILE A 404 -4.85 -18.16 13.81
CA ILE A 404 -6.04 -17.90 14.64
C ILE A 404 -7.06 -17.05 13.87
N GLN A 405 -6.61 -16.00 13.16
CA GLN A 405 -7.50 -15.10 12.47
C GLN A 405 -8.21 -15.74 11.28
N PHE A 406 -7.49 -16.53 10.48
CA PHE A 406 -8.13 -17.31 9.42
C PHE A 406 -9.10 -18.35 9.98
N ARG A 407 -8.77 -18.97 11.10
CA ARG A 407 -9.71 -19.86 11.78
C ARG A 407 -10.99 -19.13 12.21
N GLU A 408 -10.87 -17.93 12.77
CA GLU A 408 -12.03 -17.10 13.14
C GLU A 408 -12.83 -16.66 11.90
N LEU A 409 -12.14 -16.32 10.81
CA LEU A 409 -12.77 -16.00 9.53
C LEU A 409 -13.62 -17.19 9.04
N ILE A 410 -13.03 -18.38 9.02
CA ILE A 410 -13.66 -19.60 8.50
C ILE A 410 -14.71 -20.15 9.46
N ALA A 411 -14.55 -20.02 10.78
CA ALA A 411 -15.54 -20.44 11.76
C ALA A 411 -16.90 -19.74 11.58
N ARG A 412 -16.91 -18.57 10.98
CA ARG A 412 -18.13 -17.78 10.71
C ARG A 412 -18.83 -18.12 9.39
N PHE A 413 -18.37 -19.13 8.64
CA PHE A 413 -19.19 -19.76 7.62
C PHE A 413 -20.52 -20.20 8.25
N GLU A 414 -21.65 -19.78 7.72
CA GLU A 414 -23.01 -20.19 8.12
C GLU A 414 -23.63 -19.46 9.32
N GLU A 415 -22.90 -18.62 10.05
CA GLU A 415 -23.52 -17.91 11.16
C GLU A 415 -24.05 -16.55 10.71
N GLU A 416 -25.19 -16.52 9.96
CA GLU A 416 -25.93 -15.27 9.65
C GLU A 416 -26.30 -14.44 10.89
N THR A 417 -26.09 -15.01 12.09
CA THR A 417 -26.28 -14.32 13.38
C THR A 417 -25.09 -13.45 13.78
N LYS A 418 -23.96 -13.56 13.09
CA LYS A 418 -22.73 -12.78 13.36
C LYS A 418 -22.70 -11.51 12.51
N ASP A 419 -21.90 -10.54 12.94
CA ASP A 419 -21.81 -9.22 12.31
C ASP A 419 -21.29 -9.29 10.86
N TRP A 420 -20.56 -10.35 10.53
CA TRP A 420 -20.11 -10.68 9.18
C TRP A 420 -20.08 -12.20 8.99
N TYR A 421 -20.28 -12.66 7.77
CA TYR A 421 -20.35 -14.08 7.42
C TYR A 421 -19.89 -14.30 5.98
N MET A 422 -19.56 -15.54 5.65
CA MET A 422 -19.34 -15.94 4.27
C MET A 422 -20.64 -16.42 3.64
N ASP A 423 -20.83 -16.11 2.35
CA ASP A 423 -22.05 -16.47 1.65
C ASP A 423 -22.28 -18.00 1.63
N GLU A 424 -23.45 -18.44 2.10
CA GLU A 424 -23.84 -19.85 2.00
C GLU A 424 -23.86 -20.35 0.54
N ALA A 425 -24.12 -19.49 -0.44
CA ALA A 425 -24.05 -19.82 -1.85
C ALA A 425 -22.64 -20.28 -2.28
N LEU A 426 -21.58 -19.73 -1.67
CA LEU A 426 -20.20 -20.20 -1.89
C LEU A 426 -20.07 -21.67 -1.43
N PHE A 427 -20.62 -21.98 -0.27
CA PHE A 427 -20.62 -23.30 0.32
C PHE A 427 -21.40 -24.31 -0.50
N THR A 428 -22.57 -23.91 -0.99
CA THR A 428 -23.43 -24.74 -1.83
C THR A 428 -22.75 -25.09 -3.16
N ARG A 429 -21.95 -24.16 -3.70
CA ARG A 429 -21.11 -24.43 -4.88
C ARG A 429 -20.05 -25.50 -4.61
N TYR A 430 -19.35 -25.45 -3.46
CA TYR A 430 -18.40 -26.49 -3.07
C TYR A 430 -19.04 -27.87 -2.92
N LEU A 431 -20.28 -27.92 -2.44
CA LEU A 431 -21.03 -29.17 -2.33
C LEU A 431 -21.48 -29.74 -3.68
N ALA A 432 -21.62 -28.87 -4.69
CA ALA A 432 -22.02 -29.26 -6.03
C ALA A 432 -20.84 -29.72 -6.93
N PHE A 433 -19.59 -29.43 -6.50
CA PHE A 433 -18.38 -29.83 -7.24
C PHE A 433 -17.95 -31.26 -6.84
N ASP A 434 -17.28 -31.94 -7.76
CA ASP A 434 -16.43 -33.07 -7.41
C ASP A 434 -15.14 -32.55 -6.74
N ASP A 435 -14.26 -33.46 -6.33
CA ASP A 435 -13.05 -33.10 -5.60
C ASP A 435 -12.10 -32.22 -6.45
N GLU A 436 -11.99 -32.50 -7.72
CA GLU A 436 -11.21 -31.70 -8.67
C GLU A 436 -11.80 -30.28 -8.82
N GLY A 437 -13.11 -30.16 -8.97
CA GLY A 437 -13.77 -28.88 -9.06
C GLY A 437 -13.63 -28.01 -7.81
N VAL A 438 -13.56 -28.62 -6.62
CA VAL A 438 -13.25 -27.89 -5.37
C VAL A 438 -11.83 -27.34 -5.39
N VAL A 439 -10.85 -28.15 -5.78
CA VAL A 439 -9.44 -27.74 -5.83
C VAL A 439 -9.21 -26.71 -6.93
N ASP A 440 -9.86 -26.87 -8.09
CA ASP A 440 -9.81 -25.88 -9.18
C ASP A 440 -10.40 -24.52 -8.74
N TYR A 441 -11.49 -24.52 -8.00
CA TYR A 441 -12.05 -23.29 -7.44
C TYR A 441 -11.09 -22.58 -6.48
N LEU A 442 -10.42 -23.34 -5.59
CA LEU A 442 -9.39 -22.74 -4.72
C LEU A 442 -8.22 -22.18 -5.53
N ASN A 443 -7.76 -22.91 -6.56
CA ASN A 443 -6.70 -22.47 -7.42
C ASN A 443 -7.02 -21.15 -8.12
N GLU A 444 -8.24 -21.02 -8.61
CA GLU A 444 -8.71 -19.81 -9.27
C GLU A 444 -8.75 -18.59 -8.32
N HIS A 445 -9.40 -18.75 -7.17
CA HIS A 445 -9.78 -17.62 -6.32
C HIS A 445 -8.71 -17.24 -5.29
N LEU A 446 -7.91 -18.20 -4.82
CA LEU A 446 -6.88 -17.95 -3.82
C LEU A 446 -5.48 -17.90 -4.42
N PHE A 447 -5.18 -18.75 -5.41
CA PHE A 447 -3.82 -18.89 -5.91
C PHE A 447 -3.58 -18.20 -7.27
N ALA A 448 -4.56 -17.48 -7.79
CA ALA A 448 -4.46 -16.85 -9.12
C ALA A 448 -3.98 -17.84 -10.21
N TYR A 449 -4.49 -19.06 -10.15
CA TYR A 449 -4.10 -20.19 -11.01
C TYR A 449 -2.63 -20.66 -10.89
N GLN A 450 -1.97 -20.33 -9.80
CA GLN A 450 -0.54 -20.65 -9.58
C GLN A 450 -0.30 -21.75 -8.54
N MET A 451 -1.35 -22.49 -8.16
CA MET A 451 -1.20 -23.65 -7.28
C MET A 451 -0.24 -24.66 -7.89
N SER A 452 0.78 -25.07 -7.16
CA SER A 452 1.69 -26.12 -7.61
C SER A 452 0.99 -27.47 -7.73
N GLU A 453 1.51 -28.33 -8.60
CA GLU A 453 1.00 -29.69 -8.75
C GLU A 453 1.10 -30.48 -7.42
N GLN A 454 2.14 -30.19 -6.64
CA GLN A 454 2.30 -30.81 -5.32
C GLN A 454 1.18 -30.37 -4.36
N ALA A 455 0.86 -29.09 -4.27
CA ALA A 455 -0.23 -28.58 -3.46
C ALA A 455 -1.59 -29.11 -3.95
N ARG A 456 -1.81 -29.12 -5.28
CA ARG A 456 -3.00 -29.68 -5.90
C ARG A 456 -3.22 -31.13 -5.47
N GLN A 457 -2.18 -31.95 -5.61
CA GLN A 457 -2.27 -33.37 -5.24
C GLN A 457 -2.53 -33.57 -3.73
N CYS A 458 -1.86 -32.78 -2.87
CA CYS A 458 -2.13 -32.81 -1.42
C CYS A 458 -3.58 -32.49 -1.08
N TYR A 459 -4.21 -31.55 -1.76
CA TYR A 459 -5.62 -31.22 -1.51
C TYR A 459 -6.57 -32.31 -2.04
N LEU A 460 -6.29 -32.92 -3.19
CA LEU A 460 -7.05 -34.06 -3.71
C LEU A 460 -6.94 -35.29 -2.79
N ASP A 461 -5.73 -35.60 -2.33
CA ASP A 461 -5.50 -36.73 -1.40
C ASP A 461 -6.23 -36.51 -0.04
N TYR A 462 -6.27 -35.26 0.43
CA TYR A 462 -7.04 -34.89 1.62
C TYR A 462 -8.54 -35.16 1.41
N LEU A 463 -9.11 -34.68 0.27
CA LEU A 463 -10.53 -34.85 -0.03
C LEU A 463 -10.89 -36.33 -0.24
N ALA A 464 -10.02 -37.12 -0.87
CA ALA A 464 -10.23 -38.57 -1.07
C ALA A 464 -10.32 -39.38 0.24
N GLN A 465 -9.69 -38.87 1.31
CA GLN A 465 -9.73 -39.50 2.64
C GLN A 465 -10.93 -39.06 3.46
N CYS A 466 -11.69 -38.05 3.03
CA CYS A 466 -12.83 -37.55 3.77
C CYS A 466 -14.03 -38.49 3.67
N PRO A 467 -14.66 -38.90 4.80
CA PRO A 467 -15.85 -39.73 4.76
C PRO A 467 -17.02 -38.97 4.13
N SER A 468 -17.78 -39.70 3.35
CA SER A 468 -18.86 -39.26 2.44
C SER A 468 -19.52 -37.87 2.67
N ARG A 469 -19.92 -37.23 1.58
CA ARG A 469 -20.44 -35.83 1.35
C ARG A 469 -21.67 -35.40 2.20
N GLN A 470 -21.97 -36.05 3.33
CA GLN A 470 -23.04 -35.64 4.26
C GLN A 470 -22.51 -34.68 5.33
N SER A 471 -23.11 -34.53 6.49
CA SER A 471 -22.87 -33.50 7.51
C SER A 471 -21.41 -33.20 7.91
N LYS A 472 -20.47 -34.12 7.65
CA LYS A 472 -19.04 -33.91 7.89
C LYS A 472 -18.31 -33.15 6.79
N TRP A 473 -18.84 -33.11 5.57
CA TRP A 473 -18.22 -32.46 4.41
C TRP A 473 -18.00 -30.96 4.61
N ARG A 474 -18.94 -30.26 5.22
CA ARG A 474 -18.80 -28.84 5.51
C ARG A 474 -17.58 -28.54 6.38
N LYS A 475 -17.32 -29.38 7.38
CA LYS A 475 -16.13 -29.27 8.24
C LYS A 475 -14.84 -29.45 7.43
N GLU A 476 -14.82 -30.43 6.54
CA GLU A 476 -13.64 -30.76 5.76
C GLU A 476 -13.32 -29.68 4.72
N ILE A 477 -14.33 -29.09 4.09
CA ILE A 477 -14.13 -27.91 3.23
C ILE A 477 -13.57 -26.71 4.02
N LYS A 478 -14.07 -26.46 5.23
CA LYS A 478 -13.51 -25.42 6.11
C LYS A 478 -12.03 -25.67 6.40
N ASN A 479 -11.67 -26.91 6.71
CA ASN A 479 -10.28 -27.30 6.94
C ASN A 479 -9.42 -27.12 5.69
N LEU A 480 -9.94 -27.49 4.52
CA LEU A 480 -9.25 -27.35 3.25
C LEU A 480 -8.98 -25.88 2.92
N VAL A 481 -9.98 -25.03 3.04
CA VAL A 481 -9.84 -23.57 2.87
C VAL A 481 -8.84 -22.99 3.86
N MET A 482 -8.87 -23.45 5.11
CA MET A 482 -7.91 -23.03 6.13
C MET A 482 -6.48 -23.40 5.73
N ASN A 483 -6.26 -24.63 5.28
CA ASN A 483 -4.94 -25.09 4.83
C ASN A 483 -4.47 -24.29 3.60
N ALA A 484 -5.37 -23.98 2.67
CA ALA A 484 -5.07 -23.14 1.51
C ALA A 484 -4.63 -21.73 1.93
N LEU A 485 -5.35 -21.07 2.83
CA LEU A 485 -5.03 -19.73 3.33
C LEU A 485 -3.73 -19.67 4.14
N LEU A 486 -3.32 -20.77 4.75
CA LEU A 486 -2.06 -20.88 5.51
C LEU A 486 -0.88 -21.35 4.66
N SER A 487 -1.11 -21.72 3.40
CA SER A 487 -0.04 -22.21 2.55
C SER A 487 0.94 -21.08 2.16
N PRO A 488 2.24 -21.41 2.03
CA PRO A 488 3.22 -20.45 1.49
C PRO A 488 2.82 -19.91 0.12
N GLU A 489 2.18 -20.70 -0.72
CA GLU A 489 1.75 -20.30 -2.06
C GLU A 489 0.65 -19.22 -2.04
N PHE A 490 -0.21 -19.21 -1.00
CA PHE A 490 -1.22 -18.18 -0.85
C PHE A 490 -0.64 -16.85 -0.37
N ILE A 491 0.36 -16.88 0.50
CA ILE A 491 0.96 -15.65 1.06
C ILE A 491 2.04 -15.04 0.16
N THR A 492 2.43 -15.73 -0.90
CA THR A 492 3.38 -15.24 -1.92
C THR A 492 2.66 -14.89 -3.22
N GLN A 493 3.33 -14.14 -4.08
CA GLN A 493 2.94 -13.87 -5.46
C GLN A 493 4.14 -13.98 -6.38
N GLY A 494 3.97 -14.37 -7.65
CA GLY A 494 5.04 -14.40 -8.65
C GLY A 494 5.10 -15.67 -9.48
#